data_4c71d4f192da32e2883fa57a584331fa
#
_entry.id   4c71d4f192da32e2883fa57a584331fa
#
_cell.length_a   1.000
_cell.length_b   1.000
_cell.length_c   1.000
_cell.angle_alpha   90.00
_cell.angle_beta   90.00
_cell.angle_gamma   90.00
#
_symmetry.space_group_name_H-M   'P 1'
#
loop_
_entity.id
_entity.type
_entity.pdbx_description
1 polymer ?
#
loop_
_entity_poly.entity_id
_entity_poly.type
_entity_poly.pdbx_seq_one_letter_code
_entity_poly.pdbx_strand_id
1 'polypeptide(L)'
;MLKLLDVHHIAVIASDYERSKAFYCDVLGFTLNNEVYREARQSWKGDLSLNGRYTIELFSFPHPPARVSRPEACGLRHLAFAVADIEQAVASLEQAGVSCEPVRIDPETQQRFTFFSDPDGLPLELYEI
;
A
#
# COMPACT_ATOMS: atom_id res chain seq x y z
N MET A 1 -22.91 12.01 -18.14
CA MET A 1 -21.59 11.88 -17.53
C MET A 1 -21.20 10.41 -17.46
N LEU A 2 -19.92 10.17 -17.31
CA LEU A 2 -19.41 8.81 -17.14
C LEU A 2 -19.97 8.16 -15.87
N LYS A 3 -20.33 6.89 -15.95
CA LYS A 3 -20.82 6.11 -14.81
C LYS A 3 -19.74 5.14 -14.33
N LEU A 4 -18.99 5.56 -13.31
CA LEU A 4 -18.05 4.68 -12.63
C LEU A 4 -18.81 3.87 -11.58
N LEU A 5 -18.49 2.58 -11.46
CA LEU A 5 -19.16 1.72 -10.48
C LEU A 5 -18.40 1.67 -9.16
N ASP A 6 -17.08 1.65 -9.22
CA ASP A 6 -16.23 1.57 -8.01
C ASP A 6 -14.78 1.76 -8.43
N VAL A 7 -13.87 1.80 -7.46
CA VAL A 7 -12.44 1.63 -7.70
C VAL A 7 -12.17 0.14 -7.83
N HIS A 8 -11.61 -0.28 -8.97
CA HIS A 8 -11.33 -1.69 -9.21
C HIS A 8 -10.02 -2.14 -8.54
N HIS A 9 -8.96 -1.39 -8.76
CA HIS A 9 -7.65 -1.67 -8.17
C HIS A 9 -6.76 -0.43 -8.27
N ILE A 10 -5.67 -0.47 -7.52
CA ILE A 10 -4.62 0.55 -7.56
C ILE A 10 -3.33 -0.16 -7.96
N ALA A 11 -2.63 0.37 -8.95
CA ALA A 11 -1.36 -0.19 -9.40
C ALA A 11 -0.20 0.47 -8.68
N VAL A 12 0.72 -0.36 -8.18
CA VAL A 12 1.90 0.07 -7.42
C VAL A 12 3.14 -0.51 -8.10
N ILE A 13 4.15 0.32 -8.31
CA ILE A 13 5.43 -0.12 -8.89
C ILE A 13 6.43 -0.31 -7.76
N ALA A 14 7.03 -1.49 -7.72
CA ALA A 14 8.06 -1.84 -6.75
C ALA A 14 9.44 -1.86 -7.40
N SER A 15 10.45 -1.37 -6.70
CA SER A 15 11.84 -1.50 -7.15
C SER A 15 12.36 -2.91 -6.97
N ASP A 16 11.86 -3.62 -5.97
CA ASP A 16 12.18 -5.01 -5.67
C ASP A 16 10.85 -5.76 -5.48
N TYR A 17 10.44 -6.48 -6.51
CA TYR A 17 9.12 -7.13 -6.52
C TYR A 17 8.93 -8.12 -5.37
N GLU A 18 9.92 -8.99 -5.14
CA GLU A 18 9.81 -10.00 -4.08
C GLU A 18 9.73 -9.37 -2.69
N ARG A 19 10.49 -8.32 -2.46
CA ARG A 19 10.46 -7.59 -1.19
C ARG A 19 9.11 -6.93 -0.96
N SER A 20 8.56 -6.27 -1.95
CA SER A 20 7.27 -5.60 -1.82
C SER A 20 6.12 -6.60 -1.73
N LYS A 21 6.20 -7.71 -2.48
CA LYS A 21 5.22 -8.78 -2.37
C LYS A 21 5.19 -9.34 -0.94
N ALA A 22 6.34 -9.62 -0.36
CA ALA A 22 6.43 -10.09 1.02
C ALA A 22 5.86 -9.07 2.00
N PHE A 23 6.15 -7.78 1.78
CA PHE A 23 5.61 -6.73 2.64
C PHE A 23 4.08 -6.71 2.62
N TYR A 24 3.48 -6.63 1.44
CA TYR A 24 2.02 -6.57 1.34
C TYR A 24 1.35 -7.85 1.80
N CYS A 25 1.92 -9.01 1.52
CA CYS A 25 1.32 -10.29 1.90
C CYS A 25 1.60 -10.67 3.35
N ASP A 26 2.86 -10.65 3.77
CA ASP A 26 3.26 -11.18 5.09
C ASP A 26 3.08 -10.16 6.20
N VAL A 27 3.24 -8.88 5.93
CA VAL A 27 3.09 -7.83 6.94
C VAL A 27 1.66 -7.27 6.95
N LEU A 28 1.11 -6.93 5.78
CA LEU A 28 -0.20 -6.29 5.70
C LEU A 28 -1.37 -7.27 5.54
N GLY A 29 -1.10 -8.54 5.26
CA GLY A 29 -2.16 -9.54 5.19
C GLY A 29 -2.87 -9.65 3.85
N PHE A 30 -2.28 -9.14 2.78
CA PHE A 30 -2.83 -9.35 1.44
C PHE A 30 -2.64 -10.80 0.99
N THR A 31 -3.49 -11.24 0.08
CA THR A 31 -3.39 -12.56 -0.55
C THR A 31 -3.01 -12.39 -2.02
N LEU A 32 -1.97 -13.11 -2.44
CA LEU A 32 -1.58 -13.16 -3.85
C LEU A 32 -2.53 -14.12 -4.58
N ASN A 33 -3.32 -13.61 -5.51
CA ASN A 33 -4.29 -14.41 -6.26
C ASN A 33 -3.75 -14.89 -7.59
N ASN A 34 -2.93 -14.08 -8.24
CA ASN A 34 -2.34 -14.39 -9.54
C ASN A 34 -1.03 -13.65 -9.70
N GLU A 35 -0.10 -14.29 -10.41
CA GLU A 35 1.22 -13.72 -10.61
C GLU A 35 1.73 -14.14 -11.97
N VAL A 36 2.23 -13.19 -12.74
CA VAL A 36 2.76 -13.47 -14.07
C VAL A 36 3.99 -12.61 -14.33
N TYR A 37 4.99 -13.22 -14.99
CA TYR A 37 6.13 -12.46 -15.51
C TYR A 37 5.86 -12.14 -16.98
N ARG A 38 5.88 -10.85 -17.31
CA ARG A 38 5.67 -10.36 -18.68
C ARG A 38 7.01 -10.07 -19.32
N GLU A 39 7.47 -10.99 -20.12
CA GLU A 39 8.83 -10.94 -20.67
C GLU A 39 9.07 -9.73 -21.57
N ALA A 40 8.09 -9.35 -22.38
CA ALA A 40 8.19 -8.19 -23.26
C ALA A 40 8.46 -6.88 -22.53
N ARG A 41 8.06 -6.78 -21.27
CA ARG A 41 8.23 -5.60 -20.43
C ARG A 41 9.27 -5.84 -19.32
N GLN A 42 9.81 -7.06 -19.21
CA GLN A 42 10.67 -7.47 -18.11
C GLN A 42 10.04 -7.09 -16.76
N SER A 43 8.77 -7.45 -16.59
CA SER A 43 7.93 -6.95 -15.52
C SER A 43 7.16 -8.09 -14.87
N TRP A 44 7.27 -8.20 -13.55
CA TRP A 44 6.35 -9.00 -12.75
C TRP A 44 5.06 -8.23 -12.54
N LYS A 45 3.96 -8.96 -12.49
CA LYS A 45 2.63 -8.43 -12.19
C LYS A 45 1.97 -9.39 -11.22
N GLY A 46 1.61 -8.89 -10.04
CA GLY A 46 0.92 -9.68 -9.02
C GLY A 46 -0.41 -9.03 -8.64
N ASP A 47 -1.45 -9.83 -8.57
CA ASP A 47 -2.78 -9.38 -8.16
C ASP A 47 -2.98 -9.71 -6.68
N LEU A 48 -3.10 -8.68 -5.86
CA LEU A 48 -3.21 -8.79 -4.41
C LEU A 48 -4.60 -8.41 -3.93
N SER A 49 -5.20 -9.28 -3.11
CA SER A 49 -6.53 -9.04 -2.54
C SER A 49 -6.45 -8.80 -1.04
N LEU A 50 -7.33 -7.94 -0.55
CA LEU A 50 -7.51 -7.68 0.87
C LEU A 50 -8.92 -8.10 1.25
N ASN A 51 -9.01 -9.05 2.20
CA ASN A 51 -10.31 -9.60 2.64
C ASN A 51 -11.19 -10.07 1.47
N GLY A 52 -10.57 -10.77 0.51
CA GLY A 52 -11.28 -11.31 -0.63
C GLY A 52 -11.57 -10.33 -1.76
N ARG A 53 -11.15 -9.07 -1.63
CA ARG A 53 -11.34 -8.06 -2.65
C ARG A 53 -10.03 -7.71 -3.33
N TYR A 54 -9.99 -7.80 -4.66
CA TYR A 54 -8.83 -7.36 -5.43
C TYR A 54 -8.59 -5.88 -5.20
N THR A 55 -7.40 -5.53 -4.75
CA THR A 55 -7.11 -4.17 -4.30
C THR A 55 -5.86 -3.58 -4.94
N ILE A 56 -4.77 -4.34 -4.98
CA ILE A 56 -3.50 -3.84 -5.49
C ILE A 56 -3.00 -4.72 -6.63
N GLU A 57 -2.60 -4.07 -7.70
CA GLU A 57 -1.86 -4.68 -8.79
C GLU A 57 -0.40 -4.28 -8.61
N LEU A 58 0.45 -5.24 -8.23
CA LEU A 58 1.85 -4.97 -7.92
C LEU A 58 2.71 -5.27 -9.13
N PHE A 59 3.49 -4.28 -9.54
CA PHE A 59 4.37 -4.36 -10.70
C PHE A 59 5.83 -4.21 -10.33
N SER A 60 6.69 -4.82 -11.13
CA SER A 60 8.10 -4.41 -11.23
C SER A 60 8.39 -3.97 -12.65
N PHE A 61 9.40 -3.11 -12.80
CA PHE A 61 9.97 -2.71 -14.09
C PHE A 61 11.46 -2.56 -13.92
N PRO A 62 12.27 -2.71 -15.01
CA PRO A 62 13.71 -2.47 -14.91
C PRO A 62 14.01 -1.03 -14.49
N HIS A 63 14.79 -0.87 -13.41
CA HIS A 63 15.31 0.42 -12.95
C HIS A 63 14.26 1.53 -12.86
N PRO A 64 13.13 1.34 -12.14
CA PRO A 64 12.16 2.41 -12.02
C PRO A 64 12.74 3.57 -11.23
N PRO A 65 12.47 4.82 -11.62
CA PRO A 65 12.86 5.97 -10.80
C PRO A 65 12.22 5.89 -9.42
N ALA A 66 12.93 6.43 -8.42
CA ALA A 66 12.41 6.49 -7.07
C ALA A 66 11.17 7.39 -7.01
N ARG A 67 10.26 7.04 -6.10
CA ARG A 67 9.09 7.88 -5.83
C ARG A 67 9.52 9.26 -5.32
N VAL A 68 8.85 10.30 -5.82
CA VAL A 68 9.03 11.66 -5.34
C VAL A 68 7.92 11.96 -4.33
N SER A 69 8.26 11.87 -3.04
CA SER A 69 7.33 12.21 -1.95
C SER A 69 7.60 13.60 -1.38
N ARG A 70 8.84 14.10 -1.54
CA ARG A 70 9.25 15.39 -1.01
C ARG A 70 10.18 16.09 -2.00
N PRO A 71 9.82 17.31 -2.48
CA PRO A 71 8.52 17.93 -2.22
C PRO A 71 7.38 17.10 -2.80
N GLU A 72 6.18 17.31 -2.30
CA GLU A 72 5.02 16.56 -2.76
C GLU A 72 4.75 16.84 -4.24
N ALA A 73 4.64 15.77 -5.02
CA ALA A 73 4.43 15.84 -6.46
C ALA A 73 3.02 15.41 -6.81
N CYS A 74 2.56 15.80 -8.00
CA CYS A 74 1.24 15.42 -8.50
C CYS A 74 1.11 13.89 -8.61
N GLY A 75 -0.05 13.37 -8.33
CA GLY A 75 -0.38 11.96 -8.42
C GLY A 75 -0.87 11.41 -7.09
N LEU A 76 -0.80 10.11 -6.95
CA LEU A 76 -1.23 9.44 -5.72
C LEU A 76 -0.32 9.85 -4.56
N ARG A 77 -0.91 10.50 -3.54
CA ARG A 77 -0.17 10.93 -2.38
C ARG A 77 0.08 9.81 -1.39
N HIS A 78 -0.95 9.05 -1.08
CA HIS A 78 -0.86 7.90 -0.18
C HIS A 78 -2.06 6.97 -0.39
N LEU A 79 -1.99 5.80 0.19
CA LEU A 79 -3.09 4.84 0.23
C LEU A 79 -3.45 4.61 1.69
N ALA A 80 -4.74 4.76 2.03
CA ALA A 80 -5.24 4.62 3.39
C ALA A 80 -6.01 3.31 3.56
N PHE A 81 -5.76 2.65 4.69
CA PHE A 81 -6.49 1.45 5.09
C PHE A 81 -7.28 1.73 6.36
N ALA A 82 -8.49 1.20 6.43
CA ALA A 82 -9.31 1.29 7.62
C ALA A 82 -8.92 0.21 8.61
N VAL A 83 -8.84 0.56 9.89
CA VAL A 83 -8.58 -0.39 10.98
C VAL A 83 -9.58 -0.16 12.11
N ALA A 84 -9.89 -1.21 12.85
CA ALA A 84 -10.79 -1.10 14.00
C ALA A 84 -10.07 -0.61 15.27
N ASP A 85 -8.79 -0.99 15.43
CA ASP A 85 -8.00 -0.67 16.62
C ASP A 85 -6.59 -0.25 16.15
N ILE A 86 -6.33 1.05 16.16
CA ILE A 86 -5.08 1.58 15.64
C ILE A 86 -3.88 1.22 16.51
N GLU A 87 -4.06 1.12 17.81
CA GLU A 87 -2.96 0.76 18.72
C GLU A 87 -2.48 -0.67 18.44
N GLN A 88 -3.43 -1.59 18.27
CA GLN A 88 -3.10 -2.97 17.92
C GLN A 88 -2.46 -3.07 16.54
N ALA A 89 -2.94 -2.30 15.57
CA ALA A 89 -2.39 -2.28 14.22
C ALA A 89 -0.94 -1.77 14.22
N VAL A 90 -0.67 -0.69 14.95
CA VAL A 90 0.68 -0.13 15.11
C VAL A 90 1.60 -1.16 15.78
N ALA A 91 1.13 -1.82 16.83
CA ALA A 91 1.93 -2.84 17.52
C ALA A 91 2.29 -3.99 16.57
N SER A 92 1.35 -4.42 15.74
CA SER A 92 1.61 -5.47 14.73
C SER A 92 2.67 -5.06 13.71
N LEU A 93 2.60 -3.81 13.23
CA LEU A 93 3.60 -3.29 12.30
C LEU A 93 4.98 -3.20 12.94
N GLU A 94 5.06 -2.70 14.17
CA GLU A 94 6.33 -2.58 14.89
C GLU A 94 6.96 -3.94 15.16
N GLN A 95 6.17 -4.96 15.47
CA GLN A 95 6.66 -6.33 15.63
C GLN A 95 7.24 -6.88 14.33
N ALA A 96 6.72 -6.42 13.19
CA ALA A 96 7.25 -6.79 11.87
C ALA A 96 8.43 -5.91 11.43
N GLY A 97 8.89 -5.01 12.29
CA GLY A 97 10.02 -4.13 11.99
C GLY A 97 9.65 -2.90 11.19
N VAL A 98 8.37 -2.55 11.12
CA VAL A 98 7.88 -1.38 10.39
C VAL A 98 7.57 -0.26 11.37
N SER A 99 8.25 0.88 11.20
CA SER A 99 8.05 2.05 12.06
C SER A 99 6.85 2.86 11.60
N CYS A 100 6.07 3.33 12.57
CA CYS A 100 4.94 4.23 12.31
C CYS A 100 5.23 5.61 12.89
N GLU A 101 4.64 6.64 12.29
CA GLU A 101 4.62 7.96 12.90
C GLU A 101 3.78 7.93 14.18
N PRO A 102 3.90 8.94 15.07
CA PRO A 102 3.01 9.03 16.23
C PRO A 102 1.54 9.09 15.79
N VAL A 103 0.68 8.42 16.54
CA VAL A 103 -0.76 8.44 16.27
C VAL A 103 -1.30 9.85 16.51
N ARG A 104 -2.09 10.34 15.56
CA ARG A 104 -2.71 11.67 15.62
C ARG A 104 -4.22 11.53 15.52
N ILE A 105 -4.90 12.63 15.84
CA ILE A 105 -6.36 12.73 15.75
C ILE A 105 -6.71 13.67 14.60
N ASP A 106 -7.58 13.21 13.70
CA ASP A 106 -8.13 14.05 12.66
C ASP A 106 -9.11 15.04 13.30
N PRO A 107 -8.86 16.36 13.25
CA PRO A 107 -9.70 17.34 13.94
C PRO A 107 -11.12 17.40 13.36
N GLU A 108 -11.31 16.99 12.12
CA GLU A 108 -12.64 17.05 11.49
C GLU A 108 -13.51 15.86 11.85
N THR A 109 -12.93 14.66 11.99
CA THR A 109 -13.67 13.42 12.24
C THR A 109 -13.52 12.90 13.66
N GLN A 110 -12.50 13.36 14.40
CA GLN A 110 -12.08 12.85 15.70
C GLN A 110 -11.58 11.41 15.64
N GLN A 111 -11.34 10.87 14.46
CA GLN A 111 -10.77 9.54 14.28
C GLN A 111 -9.24 9.60 14.39
N ARG A 112 -8.65 8.50 14.84
CA ARG A 112 -7.21 8.40 14.97
C ARG A 112 -6.60 7.85 13.69
N PHE A 113 -5.40 8.31 13.37
CA PHE A 113 -4.68 7.87 12.18
C PHE A 113 -3.18 7.92 12.39
N THR A 114 -2.45 7.19 11.57
CA THR A 114 -0.99 7.25 11.51
C THR A 114 -0.51 6.87 10.12
N PHE A 115 0.76 7.15 9.85
CA PHE A 115 1.41 6.84 8.59
C PHE A 115 2.62 5.92 8.79
N PHE A 116 2.85 5.09 7.81
CA PHE A 116 4.06 4.30 7.64
C PHE A 116 4.36 4.25 6.14
N SER A 117 5.36 3.49 5.71
CA SER A 117 5.72 3.45 4.29
C SER A 117 5.87 2.02 3.82
N ASP A 118 5.59 1.79 2.53
CA ASP A 118 5.96 0.53 1.90
C ASP A 118 7.48 0.53 1.61
N PRO A 119 8.04 -0.58 1.09
CA PRO A 119 9.51 -0.66 0.88
C PRO A 119 10.09 0.41 -0.04
N ASP A 120 9.29 1.01 -0.90
CA ASP A 120 9.74 2.06 -1.83
C ASP A 120 9.32 3.46 -1.39
N GLY A 121 8.86 3.60 -0.16
CA GLY A 121 8.53 4.91 0.40
C GLY A 121 7.14 5.42 0.02
N LEU A 122 6.27 4.59 -0.55
CA LEU A 122 4.87 4.98 -0.73
C LEU A 122 4.24 5.16 0.65
N PRO A 123 3.75 6.37 0.99
CA PRO A 123 3.07 6.54 2.26
C PRO A 123 1.80 5.72 2.33
N LEU A 124 1.63 5.01 3.43
CA LEU A 124 0.44 4.23 3.72
C LEU A 124 -0.15 4.76 5.02
N GLU A 125 -1.46 4.88 5.07
CA GLU A 125 -2.15 5.40 6.23
C GLU A 125 -3.00 4.33 6.89
N LEU A 126 -3.02 4.29 8.22
CA LEU A 126 -4.01 3.58 8.99
C LEU A 126 -5.02 4.60 9.51
N TYR A 127 -6.27 4.40 9.22
CA TYR A 127 -7.36 5.28 9.65
C TYR A 127 -8.36 4.46 10.47
N GLU A 128 -8.52 4.82 11.74
CA GLU A 128 -9.40 4.09 12.64
C GLU A 128 -10.86 4.44 12.40
N ILE A 129 -11.68 3.41 12.29
CA ILE A 129 -13.11 3.59 12.08
C ILE A 129 -13.93 2.90 13.17
#